data_48e32e4aaa231ad56c855d51e953b246
#
_entry.id   48e32e4aaa231ad56c855d51e953b246
#
_cell.length_a   1.000
_cell.length_b   1.000
_cell.length_c   1.000
_cell.angle_alpha   90.00
_cell.angle_beta   90.00
_cell.angle_gamma   90.00
#
_symmetry.space_group_name_H-M   'P 1'
#
loop_
_entity.id
_entity.type
_entity.pdbx_description
1 polymer ?
#
loop_
_entity_poly.entity_id
_entity_poly.type
_entity_poly.pdbx_seq_one_letter_code
_entity_poly.pdbx_strand_id
1 'polypeptide(L)'
;QKPSVEKEHVQSLWCLAEIPAAISAGKYKGNAFIKRKGHPAVLVAITIDVSGNVLKDGGISHPELQTRLHWLNSSMARENTVIAPYTPLKVNNRSIALLGRRMYIADNGFPAQILSFFTKEMTGFAEKPSRIFTGPVQFNVTKQGASNAMAWKNKGVQFVKKDAGTVSWKAESYNADLNREVTASLEFDGFVMYSVKLTALNDIHLKDIAMIFPFTKDASK
;
A
#
# COMPACT_ATOMS: atom_id res chain seq x y z
N GLN A 1 -14.86 4.55 5.74
CA GLN A 1 -14.66 5.91 6.31
C GLN A 1 -16.03 6.54 6.50
N LYS A 2 -16.28 7.15 7.67
CA LYS A 2 -17.46 8.00 7.85
C LYS A 2 -17.18 9.31 7.13
N PRO A 3 -17.98 9.70 6.13
CA PRO A 3 -17.76 10.96 5.44
C PRO A 3 -17.95 12.13 6.43
N SER A 4 -17.02 13.06 6.44
CA SER A 4 -17.10 14.32 7.17
C SER A 4 -17.29 15.44 6.16
N VAL A 5 -18.30 16.28 6.38
CA VAL A 5 -18.60 17.41 5.51
C VAL A 5 -18.32 18.70 6.29
N GLU A 6 -17.48 19.55 5.72
CA GLU A 6 -17.20 20.86 6.30
C GLU A 6 -18.43 21.77 6.24
N LYS A 7 -18.47 22.79 7.11
CA LYS A 7 -19.56 23.77 7.13
C LYS A 7 -19.67 24.45 5.77
N GLU A 8 -20.90 24.60 5.26
CA GLU A 8 -21.21 25.22 3.96
C GLU A 8 -20.80 24.45 2.71
N HIS A 9 -20.29 23.19 2.89
CA HIS A 9 -20.01 22.31 1.78
C HIS A 9 -21.09 21.25 1.57
N VAL A 10 -21.27 20.82 0.32
CA VAL A 10 -22.18 19.75 -0.08
C VAL A 10 -21.36 18.50 -0.40
N GLN A 11 -21.76 17.35 0.13
CA GLN A 11 -21.13 16.07 -0.13
C GLN A 11 -22.10 15.13 -0.83
N SER A 12 -21.73 14.65 -2.01
CA SER A 12 -22.47 13.60 -2.70
C SER A 12 -22.26 12.25 -1.99
N LEU A 13 -23.36 11.55 -1.72
CA LEU A 13 -23.33 10.18 -1.21
C LEU A 13 -23.78 9.26 -2.33
N TRP A 14 -22.90 8.33 -2.69
CA TRP A 14 -23.21 7.29 -3.65
C TRP A 14 -23.76 6.07 -2.91
N CYS A 15 -24.98 5.64 -3.28
CA CYS A 15 -25.61 4.45 -2.73
C CYS A 15 -25.61 3.38 -3.84
N LEU A 16 -25.06 2.21 -3.54
CA LEU A 16 -25.06 1.06 -4.43
C LEU A 16 -26.08 0.05 -3.95
N ALA A 17 -26.89 -0.46 -4.85
CA ALA A 17 -27.75 -1.61 -4.63
C ALA A 17 -27.29 -2.74 -5.56
N GLU A 18 -26.85 -3.85 -4.98
CA GLU A 18 -26.51 -5.04 -5.74
C GLU A 18 -27.79 -5.87 -5.97
N ILE A 19 -28.09 -6.15 -7.22
CA ILE A 19 -29.26 -6.94 -7.65
C ILE A 19 -28.79 -8.38 -7.87
N PRO A 20 -29.16 -9.35 -7.02
CA PRO A 20 -28.79 -10.75 -7.24
C PRO A 20 -29.36 -11.29 -8.56
N ALA A 21 -28.57 -12.08 -9.29
CA ALA A 21 -28.99 -12.66 -10.56
C ALA A 21 -30.27 -13.54 -10.47
N ALA A 22 -30.54 -14.10 -9.28
CA ALA A 22 -31.69 -14.96 -9.04
C ALA A 22 -32.94 -14.19 -8.56
N ILE A 23 -32.91 -12.86 -8.48
CA ILE A 23 -34.06 -12.08 -8.02
C ILE A 23 -35.19 -12.11 -9.08
N SER A 24 -36.44 -12.25 -8.64
CA SER A 24 -37.59 -12.21 -9.53
C SER A 24 -37.83 -10.79 -10.04
N ALA A 25 -38.38 -10.68 -11.25
CA ALA A 25 -38.86 -9.40 -11.78
C ALA A 25 -39.93 -8.80 -10.86
N GLY A 26 -39.89 -7.49 -10.61
CA GLY A 26 -40.87 -6.83 -9.76
C GLY A 26 -40.37 -5.52 -9.19
N LYS A 27 -41.23 -4.89 -8.39
CA LYS A 27 -40.91 -3.62 -7.68
C LYS A 27 -40.49 -3.90 -6.25
N TYR A 28 -39.26 -3.52 -5.93
CA TYR A 28 -38.70 -3.65 -4.60
C TYR A 28 -38.64 -2.27 -3.93
N LYS A 29 -39.11 -2.17 -2.71
CA LYS A 29 -39.11 -0.93 -1.93
C LYS A 29 -38.23 -1.08 -0.73
N GLY A 30 -37.43 -0.06 -0.46
CA GLY A 30 -36.55 0.01 0.70
C GLY A 30 -36.39 1.43 1.18
N ASN A 31 -35.73 1.59 2.31
CA ASN A 31 -35.45 2.90 2.89
C ASN A 31 -33.98 3.03 3.23
N ALA A 32 -33.35 4.14 2.82
CA ALA A 32 -32.04 4.54 3.29
C ALA A 32 -32.20 5.61 4.37
N PHE A 33 -31.38 5.53 5.42
CA PHE A 33 -31.39 6.49 6.51
C PHE A 33 -30.08 7.26 6.51
N ILE A 34 -30.16 8.58 6.28
CA ILE A 34 -29.00 9.47 6.39
C ILE A 34 -28.96 9.97 7.82
N LYS A 35 -27.97 9.51 8.59
CA LYS A 35 -27.77 9.91 9.99
C LYS A 35 -26.64 10.93 10.09
N ARG A 36 -26.92 12.08 10.65
CA ARG A 36 -25.99 13.14 10.94
C ARG A 36 -25.86 13.31 12.46
N LYS A 37 -24.63 13.53 12.94
CA LYS A 37 -24.39 13.74 14.38
C LYS A 37 -25.21 14.93 14.89
N GLY A 38 -25.97 14.74 15.97
CA GLY A 38 -26.79 15.78 16.62
C GLY A 38 -28.06 16.15 15.86
N HIS A 39 -28.49 15.40 14.85
CA HIS A 39 -29.73 15.66 14.10
C HIS A 39 -30.56 14.39 13.92
N PRO A 40 -31.88 14.51 13.74
CA PRO A 40 -32.72 13.38 13.36
C PRO A 40 -32.24 12.73 12.06
N ALA A 41 -32.49 11.43 11.94
CA ALA A 41 -32.21 10.74 10.69
C ALA A 41 -33.18 11.19 9.60
N VAL A 42 -32.68 11.44 8.40
CA VAL A 42 -33.49 11.71 7.22
C VAL A 42 -33.73 10.39 6.49
N LEU A 43 -35.00 10.07 6.26
CA LEU A 43 -35.43 8.89 5.52
C LEU A 43 -35.50 9.20 4.03
N VAL A 44 -34.86 8.37 3.21
CA VAL A 44 -34.94 8.41 1.75
C VAL A 44 -35.60 7.12 1.28
N ALA A 45 -36.80 7.21 0.73
CA ALA A 45 -37.48 6.06 0.18
C ALA A 45 -36.85 5.69 -1.17
N ILE A 46 -36.55 4.39 -1.36
CA ILE A 46 -35.96 3.86 -2.59
C ILE A 46 -36.94 2.86 -3.18
N THR A 47 -37.19 2.99 -4.49
CA THR A 47 -37.93 2.00 -5.28
C THR A 47 -37.03 1.52 -6.42
N ILE A 48 -36.88 0.20 -6.53
CA ILE A 48 -36.11 -0.43 -7.60
C ILE A 48 -37.09 -1.29 -8.41
N ASP A 49 -37.15 -1.05 -9.71
CA ASP A 49 -37.94 -1.85 -10.66
C ASP A 49 -36.99 -2.82 -11.34
N VAL A 50 -37.14 -4.11 -11.05
CA VAL A 50 -36.31 -5.17 -11.63
C VAL A 50 -37.01 -5.74 -12.83
N SER A 51 -36.44 -5.59 -14.02
CA SER A 51 -36.88 -6.27 -15.24
C SER A 51 -36.47 -7.75 -15.19
N GLY A 52 -37.21 -8.62 -15.88
CA GLY A 52 -36.89 -10.05 -15.94
C GLY A 52 -35.66 -10.39 -16.80
N ASN A 53 -35.03 -9.41 -17.42
CA ASN A 53 -33.89 -9.60 -18.32
C ASN A 53 -32.59 -9.63 -17.52
N VAL A 54 -31.93 -10.78 -17.47
CA VAL A 54 -30.62 -10.92 -16.86
C VAL A 54 -29.54 -10.51 -17.86
N LEU A 55 -28.74 -9.52 -17.53
CA LEU A 55 -27.61 -9.13 -18.35
C LEU A 55 -26.51 -10.20 -18.26
N LYS A 56 -26.14 -10.75 -19.42
CA LYS A 56 -25.02 -11.68 -19.54
C LYS A 56 -23.72 -10.95 -19.06
N ASP A 57 -22.89 -11.65 -18.28
CA ASP A 57 -21.63 -11.15 -17.76
C ASP A 57 -21.75 -9.83 -16.98
N GLY A 58 -22.92 -9.54 -16.37
CA GLY A 58 -23.16 -8.26 -15.69
C GLY A 58 -23.06 -7.04 -16.61
N GLY A 59 -23.16 -7.24 -17.95
CA GLY A 59 -23.05 -6.17 -18.94
C GLY A 59 -21.60 -5.85 -19.36
N ILE A 60 -20.60 -6.62 -18.94
CA ILE A 60 -19.17 -6.35 -19.25
C ILE A 60 -18.92 -6.34 -20.77
N SER A 61 -19.60 -7.23 -21.52
CA SER A 61 -19.50 -7.28 -22.98
C SER A 61 -20.24 -6.13 -23.70
N HIS A 62 -21.00 -5.31 -22.97
CA HIS A 62 -21.81 -4.22 -23.46
C HIS A 62 -21.49 -2.95 -22.64
N PRO A 63 -20.45 -2.19 -23.01
CA PRO A 63 -20.03 -1.00 -22.24
C PRO A 63 -21.15 0.02 -22.01
N GLU A 64 -22.11 0.11 -22.93
CA GLU A 64 -23.28 0.98 -22.84
C GLU A 64 -24.28 0.57 -21.74
N LEU A 65 -24.25 -0.71 -21.31
CA LEU A 65 -25.09 -1.26 -20.25
C LEU A 65 -24.37 -1.29 -18.89
N GLN A 66 -23.08 -1.00 -18.86
CA GLN A 66 -22.33 -0.95 -17.62
C GLN A 66 -22.74 0.27 -16.80
N THR A 67 -23.11 0.04 -15.55
CA THR A 67 -23.19 1.14 -14.62
C THR A 67 -21.76 1.58 -14.29
N ARG A 68 -21.51 2.89 -14.26
CA ARG A 68 -20.22 3.48 -13.86
C ARG A 68 -19.71 2.96 -12.51
N LEU A 69 -20.59 2.37 -11.72
CA LEU A 69 -20.33 1.88 -10.37
C LEU A 69 -19.91 0.41 -10.32
N HIS A 70 -20.05 -0.36 -11.38
CA HIS A 70 -19.80 -1.80 -11.38
C HIS A 70 -18.36 -2.12 -10.92
N TRP A 71 -17.37 -1.39 -11.40
CA TRP A 71 -15.98 -1.59 -11.03
C TRP A 71 -15.54 -0.77 -9.79
N LEU A 72 -16.31 0.24 -9.35
CA LEU A 72 -16.04 0.96 -8.10
C LEU A 72 -16.26 0.08 -6.87
N ASN A 73 -17.06 -0.96 -6.99
CA ASN A 73 -17.33 -1.93 -5.93
C ASN A 73 -16.38 -3.13 -5.97
N SER A 74 -15.47 -3.15 -6.93
CA SER A 74 -14.48 -4.22 -7.02
C SER A 74 -13.57 -4.17 -5.81
N SER A 75 -13.43 -5.29 -5.12
CA SER A 75 -12.39 -5.54 -4.12
C SER A 75 -11.08 -6.00 -4.76
N MET A 76 -11.09 -6.23 -6.09
CA MET A 76 -9.89 -6.56 -6.86
C MET A 76 -8.81 -5.51 -6.57
N ALA A 77 -7.60 -5.91 -6.28
CA ALA A 77 -6.48 -5.11 -5.79
C ALA A 77 -6.59 -4.61 -4.32
N ARG A 78 -7.68 -4.93 -3.60
CA ARG A 78 -7.73 -4.78 -2.13
C ARG A 78 -7.43 -6.09 -1.40
N GLU A 79 -7.51 -7.18 -2.11
CA GLU A 79 -7.27 -8.52 -1.59
C GLU A 79 -5.77 -8.81 -1.59
N ASN A 80 -5.26 -9.27 -0.45
CA ASN A 80 -3.88 -9.76 -0.33
C ASN A 80 -3.72 -11.19 -0.82
N THR A 81 -4.62 -11.65 -1.69
CA THR A 81 -4.56 -12.99 -2.27
C THR A 81 -3.47 -13.05 -3.31
N VAL A 82 -2.49 -13.90 -3.09
CA VAL A 82 -1.40 -14.11 -4.03
C VAL A 82 -1.93 -14.79 -5.28
N ILE A 83 -1.73 -14.15 -6.43
CA ILE A 83 -2.17 -14.64 -7.75
C ILE A 83 -0.96 -15.14 -8.56
N ALA A 84 -1.15 -16.14 -9.42
CA ALA A 84 -0.11 -16.59 -10.34
C ALA A 84 0.30 -15.45 -11.30
N PRO A 85 1.58 -15.31 -11.66
CA PRO A 85 2.72 -16.20 -11.36
C PRO A 85 3.43 -15.93 -10.02
N TYR A 86 2.94 -14.97 -9.22
CA TYR A 86 3.59 -14.59 -7.97
C TYR A 86 3.57 -15.72 -6.93
N THR A 87 4.49 -15.64 -5.99
CA THR A 87 4.64 -16.60 -4.90
C THR A 87 4.37 -15.94 -3.56
N PRO A 88 3.85 -16.66 -2.57
CA PRO A 88 3.69 -16.14 -1.22
C PRO A 88 4.98 -15.58 -0.65
N LEU A 89 4.87 -14.45 0.05
CA LEU A 89 5.99 -13.88 0.78
C LEU A 89 6.43 -14.81 1.91
N LYS A 90 7.74 -15.00 2.05
CA LYS A 90 8.33 -15.82 3.11
C LYS A 90 9.33 -14.98 3.90
N VAL A 91 9.04 -14.78 5.19
CA VAL A 91 9.91 -14.06 6.11
C VAL A 91 10.82 -15.03 6.84
N ASN A 92 12.13 -14.80 6.78
CA ASN A 92 13.12 -15.50 7.58
C ASN A 92 14.07 -14.48 8.22
N ASN A 93 14.02 -14.34 9.55
CA ASN A 93 14.71 -13.28 10.28
C ASN A 93 14.39 -11.91 9.67
N ARG A 94 15.39 -11.24 9.10
CA ARG A 94 15.28 -9.93 8.45
C ARG A 94 15.26 -10.03 6.92
N SER A 95 15.03 -11.18 6.35
CA SER A 95 14.89 -11.35 4.91
C SER A 95 13.47 -11.72 4.55
N ILE A 96 13.01 -11.19 3.43
CA ILE A 96 11.72 -11.48 2.81
C ILE A 96 12.00 -12.01 1.40
N ALA A 97 11.58 -13.25 1.16
CA ALA A 97 11.64 -13.86 -0.16
C ALA A 97 10.30 -13.67 -0.89
N LEU A 98 10.39 -13.36 -2.16
CA LEU A 98 9.27 -13.20 -3.10
C LEU A 98 9.69 -13.77 -4.45
N LEU A 99 8.79 -13.75 -5.43
CA LEU A 99 9.09 -14.31 -6.77
C LEU A 99 10.39 -13.72 -7.33
N GLY A 100 11.39 -14.57 -7.52
CA GLY A 100 12.68 -14.24 -8.12
C GLY A 100 13.52 -13.19 -7.38
N ARG A 101 13.15 -12.83 -6.14
CA ARG A 101 13.88 -11.82 -5.37
C ARG A 101 13.96 -12.19 -3.89
N ARG A 102 14.95 -11.60 -3.21
CA ARG A 102 15.05 -11.62 -1.75
C ARG A 102 15.53 -10.27 -1.26
N MET A 103 14.75 -9.65 -0.38
CA MET A 103 15.09 -8.39 0.26
C MET A 103 15.57 -8.65 1.68
N TYR A 104 16.68 -8.03 2.07
CA TYR A 104 17.21 -7.98 3.42
C TYR A 104 16.96 -6.60 3.99
N ILE A 105 16.51 -6.53 5.24
CA ILE A 105 16.16 -5.28 5.92
C ILE A 105 17.26 -4.94 6.93
N ALA A 106 17.77 -3.71 6.86
CA ALA A 106 18.75 -3.16 7.81
C ALA A 106 18.07 -2.72 9.12
N ASP A 107 18.85 -2.48 10.16
CA ASP A 107 18.36 -2.02 11.47
C ASP A 107 17.59 -0.69 11.42
N ASN A 108 17.82 0.10 10.37
CA ASN A 108 17.14 1.37 10.12
C ASN A 108 15.78 1.21 9.44
N GLY A 109 15.35 -0.02 9.11
CA GLY A 109 14.11 -0.34 8.44
C GLY A 109 14.14 -0.29 6.91
N PHE A 110 15.21 0.22 6.31
CA PHE A 110 15.39 0.27 4.86
C PHE A 110 16.08 -1.00 4.32
N PRO A 111 16.09 -1.22 2.99
CA PRO A 111 16.80 -2.35 2.43
C PRO A 111 18.30 -2.33 2.74
N ALA A 112 18.80 -3.42 3.30
CA ALA A 112 20.24 -3.67 3.41
C ALA A 112 20.80 -4.17 2.07
N GLN A 113 20.02 -5.01 1.38
CA GLN A 113 20.33 -5.60 0.09
C GLN A 113 19.07 -6.14 -0.56
N ILE A 114 19.02 -6.13 -1.87
CA ILE A 114 18.08 -6.89 -2.68
C ILE A 114 18.88 -7.81 -3.61
N LEU A 115 18.57 -9.11 -3.56
CA LEU A 115 19.09 -10.10 -4.49
C LEU A 115 18.04 -10.36 -5.56
N SER A 116 18.43 -10.33 -6.82
CA SER A 116 17.62 -10.75 -7.96
C SER A 116 18.13 -12.07 -8.50
N PHE A 117 17.24 -13.04 -8.60
CA PHE A 117 17.49 -14.35 -9.21
C PHE A 117 17.03 -14.41 -10.67
N PHE A 118 16.48 -13.32 -11.20
CA PHE A 118 16.12 -13.28 -12.62
C PHE A 118 17.34 -13.26 -13.51
N THR A 119 17.24 -13.92 -14.67
CA THR A 119 18.20 -13.77 -15.77
C THR A 119 18.16 -12.32 -16.29
N LYS A 120 19.16 -11.92 -17.06
CA LYS A 120 19.21 -10.56 -17.64
C LYS A 120 18.03 -10.29 -18.57
N GLU A 121 17.56 -11.30 -19.26
CA GLU A 121 16.45 -11.27 -20.21
C GLU A 121 15.09 -11.34 -19.48
N MET A 122 15.07 -11.52 -18.15
CA MET A 122 13.87 -11.67 -17.33
C MET A 122 12.97 -12.87 -17.74
N THR A 123 13.51 -13.83 -18.47
CA THR A 123 12.76 -14.99 -18.99
C THR A 123 12.83 -16.23 -18.10
N GLY A 124 13.71 -16.22 -17.11
CA GLY A 124 13.91 -17.34 -16.20
C GLY A 124 14.68 -16.96 -14.95
N PHE A 125 15.08 -17.96 -14.18
CA PHE A 125 15.85 -17.78 -12.95
C PHE A 125 17.30 -18.24 -13.14
N ALA A 126 18.23 -17.44 -12.63
CA ALA A 126 19.64 -17.76 -12.56
C ALA A 126 19.96 -18.53 -11.27
N GLU A 127 20.95 -19.44 -11.34
CA GLU A 127 21.44 -20.17 -10.16
C GLU A 127 22.07 -19.25 -9.10
N LYS A 128 22.78 -18.21 -9.57
CA LYS A 128 23.43 -17.22 -8.72
C LYS A 128 22.72 -15.88 -8.82
N PRO A 129 22.30 -15.28 -7.68
CA PRO A 129 21.62 -14.01 -7.70
C PRO A 129 22.57 -12.85 -8.00
N SER A 130 22.03 -11.83 -8.66
CA SER A 130 22.63 -10.52 -8.81
C SER A 130 22.31 -9.63 -7.60
N ARG A 131 23.28 -8.83 -7.16
CA ARG A 131 23.11 -7.84 -6.12
C ARG A 131 22.65 -6.53 -6.71
N ILE A 132 21.61 -5.93 -6.15
CA ILE A 132 21.09 -4.64 -6.60
C ILE A 132 21.86 -3.49 -5.95
N PHE A 133 22.21 -3.60 -4.68
CA PHE A 133 22.91 -2.56 -3.95
C PHE A 133 24.36 -2.95 -3.62
N THR A 134 25.25 -1.96 -3.55
CA THR A 134 26.63 -2.11 -3.06
C THR A 134 26.68 -2.07 -1.53
N GLY A 135 25.69 -1.45 -0.88
CA GLY A 135 25.55 -1.32 0.57
C GLY A 135 24.10 -1.02 0.97
N PRO A 136 23.79 -0.84 2.26
CA PRO A 136 22.46 -0.52 2.73
C PRO A 136 21.96 0.84 2.22
N VAL A 137 20.64 0.93 1.97
CA VAL A 137 19.96 2.22 1.73
C VAL A 137 20.09 3.09 2.98
N GLN A 138 20.45 4.36 2.79
CA GLN A 138 20.68 5.31 3.86
C GLN A 138 19.69 6.47 3.79
N PHE A 139 19.30 6.94 4.96
CA PHE A 139 18.51 8.16 5.12
C PHE A 139 19.36 9.15 5.90
N ASN A 140 19.95 10.11 5.20
CA ASN A 140 20.90 11.07 5.71
C ASN A 140 20.21 12.39 6.02
N VAL A 141 20.53 12.94 7.19
CA VAL A 141 20.11 14.28 7.60
C VAL A 141 21.35 15.06 7.97
N THR A 142 21.55 16.22 7.40
CA THR A 142 22.72 17.06 7.64
C THR A 142 22.29 18.38 8.30
N LYS A 143 22.89 18.73 9.43
CA LYS A 143 22.68 20.02 10.08
C LYS A 143 23.30 21.17 9.30
N GLN A 144 22.71 22.34 9.40
CA GLN A 144 23.34 23.56 8.91
C GLN A 144 24.72 23.76 9.56
N GLY A 145 25.73 24.06 8.75
CA GLY A 145 27.12 24.21 9.19
C GLY A 145 27.89 22.90 9.37
N ALA A 146 27.24 21.72 9.28
CA ALA A 146 27.93 20.44 9.35
C ALA A 146 28.34 19.96 7.93
N SER A 147 29.50 19.27 7.87
CA SER A 147 29.98 18.63 6.62
C SER A 147 29.45 17.21 6.45
N ASN A 148 29.13 16.53 7.54
CA ASN A 148 28.71 15.12 7.55
C ASN A 148 27.26 14.98 8.00
N ALA A 149 26.60 13.93 7.50
CA ALA A 149 25.29 13.52 7.97
C ALA A 149 25.33 13.10 9.44
N MET A 150 24.22 13.32 10.14
CA MET A 150 24.05 12.94 11.54
C MET A 150 24.07 11.43 11.70
N ALA A 151 24.77 10.95 12.72
CA ALA A 151 24.75 9.53 13.08
C ALA A 151 23.42 9.15 13.74
N TRP A 152 22.97 7.93 13.49
CA TRP A 152 21.74 7.37 14.05
C TRP A 152 22.01 6.18 14.95
N LYS A 153 21.31 6.11 16.07
CA LYS A 153 21.20 4.89 16.89
C LYS A 153 19.90 4.19 16.51
N ASN A 154 20.00 2.95 16.02
CA ASN A 154 18.86 2.17 15.59
C ASN A 154 18.38 1.26 16.72
N LYS A 155 17.05 1.17 16.94
CA LYS A 155 16.44 0.22 17.88
C LYS A 155 16.14 -1.15 17.23
N GLY A 156 16.40 -1.27 15.92
CA GLY A 156 16.13 -2.46 15.14
C GLY A 156 14.75 -2.47 14.49
N VAL A 157 14.43 -3.60 13.88
CA VAL A 157 13.22 -3.80 13.08
C VAL A 157 12.25 -4.72 13.80
N GLN A 158 10.98 -4.34 13.84
CA GLN A 158 9.87 -5.14 14.32
C GLN A 158 8.89 -5.41 13.19
N PHE A 159 8.67 -6.69 12.86
CA PHE A 159 7.61 -7.08 11.93
C PHE A 159 6.24 -6.93 12.60
N VAL A 160 5.33 -6.23 11.93
CA VAL A 160 3.96 -5.99 12.39
C VAL A 160 3.00 -7.00 11.76
N LYS A 161 3.25 -7.35 10.49
CA LYS A 161 2.43 -8.29 9.71
C LYS A 161 3.33 -9.21 8.90
N LYS A 162 2.96 -10.49 8.81
CA LYS A 162 3.71 -11.53 8.05
C LYS A 162 2.73 -12.44 7.32
N ASP A 163 1.96 -11.88 6.40
CA ASP A 163 1.00 -12.65 5.59
C ASP A 163 1.61 -13.05 4.26
N ALA A 164 0.98 -13.99 3.58
CA ALA A 164 1.39 -14.46 2.27
C ALA A 164 1.43 -13.35 1.20
N GLY A 165 0.48 -12.42 1.26
CA GLY A 165 0.34 -11.32 0.30
C GLY A 165 0.98 -10.02 0.73
N THR A 166 1.20 -9.81 2.04
CA THR A 166 1.77 -8.56 2.56
C THR A 166 2.61 -8.80 3.79
N VAL A 167 3.78 -8.21 3.82
CA VAL A 167 4.65 -8.14 5.00
C VAL A 167 4.86 -6.69 5.38
N SER A 168 4.63 -6.33 6.64
CA SER A 168 4.89 -4.97 7.11
C SER A 168 5.78 -4.96 8.35
N TRP A 169 6.55 -3.87 8.49
CA TRP A 169 7.48 -3.69 9.60
C TRP A 169 7.59 -2.24 10.02
N LYS A 170 8.14 -2.05 11.22
CA LYS A 170 8.50 -0.75 11.79
C LYS A 170 9.95 -0.77 12.22
N ALA A 171 10.59 0.39 12.16
CA ALA A 171 11.91 0.62 12.73
C ALA A 171 11.98 2.02 13.32
N GLU A 172 12.68 2.14 14.41
CA GLU A 172 12.92 3.42 15.07
C GLU A 172 14.41 3.69 15.15
N SER A 173 14.77 4.94 14.95
CA SER A 173 16.14 5.42 15.10
C SER A 173 16.12 6.80 15.74
N TYR A 174 17.15 7.12 16.49
CA TYR A 174 17.24 8.39 17.18
C TYR A 174 18.69 8.91 17.27
N ASN A 175 18.80 10.17 17.50
CA ASN A 175 20.03 10.86 17.92
C ASN A 175 19.68 11.95 18.94
N ALA A 176 20.62 12.85 19.23
CA ALA A 176 20.41 13.89 20.24
C ALA A 176 19.30 14.89 19.87
N ASP A 177 19.03 15.10 18.57
CA ASP A 177 18.16 16.16 18.09
C ASP A 177 16.89 15.66 17.40
N LEU A 178 16.90 14.40 16.91
CA LEU A 178 15.84 13.87 16.04
C LEU A 178 15.46 12.44 16.42
N ASN A 179 14.16 12.14 16.30
CA ASN A 179 13.63 10.80 16.22
C ASN A 179 13.16 10.52 14.79
N ARG A 180 13.42 9.31 14.29
CA ARG A 180 12.95 8.82 13.00
C ARG A 180 12.18 7.52 13.19
N GLU A 181 10.95 7.50 12.71
CA GLU A 181 10.09 6.31 12.60
C GLU A 181 9.98 5.93 11.13
N VAL A 182 10.24 4.68 10.82
CA VAL A 182 10.06 4.09 9.50
C VAL A 182 8.99 3.02 9.61
N THR A 183 7.92 3.14 8.85
CA THR A 183 6.94 2.07 8.63
C THR A 183 6.99 1.67 7.17
N ALA A 184 6.94 0.38 6.92
CA ALA A 184 7.00 -0.13 5.57
C ALA A 184 6.09 -1.33 5.36
N SER A 185 5.65 -1.51 4.11
CA SER A 185 4.94 -2.70 3.66
C SER A 185 5.48 -3.16 2.31
N LEU A 186 5.66 -4.46 2.17
CA LEU A 186 6.02 -5.14 0.93
C LEU A 186 4.86 -6.03 0.53
N GLU A 187 4.41 -5.92 -0.71
CA GLU A 187 3.39 -6.76 -1.31
C GLU A 187 4.00 -7.89 -2.15
N PHE A 188 3.22 -8.93 -2.41
CA PHE A 188 3.69 -10.13 -3.10
C PHE A 188 4.21 -9.89 -4.53
N ASP A 189 3.77 -8.79 -5.17
CA ASP A 189 4.23 -8.35 -6.50
C ASP A 189 5.58 -7.63 -6.47
N GLY A 190 6.07 -7.31 -5.27
CA GLY A 190 7.33 -6.60 -5.03
C GLY A 190 7.17 -5.10 -4.85
N PHE A 191 5.94 -4.58 -4.82
CA PHE A 191 5.71 -3.18 -4.46
C PHE A 191 6.07 -2.95 -2.99
N VAL A 192 6.91 -1.95 -2.73
CA VAL A 192 7.31 -1.56 -1.37
C VAL A 192 6.92 -0.12 -1.12
N MET A 193 6.12 0.10 -0.09
CA MET A 193 5.78 1.43 0.38
C MET A 193 6.51 1.74 1.68
N TYR A 194 7.12 2.92 1.77
CA TYR A 194 7.75 3.45 2.97
C TYR A 194 7.05 4.73 3.42
N SER A 195 6.83 4.83 4.72
CA SER A 195 6.48 6.08 5.39
C SER A 195 7.55 6.41 6.40
N VAL A 196 8.17 7.58 6.26
CA VAL A 196 9.22 8.07 7.14
C VAL A 196 8.73 9.29 7.89
N LYS A 197 8.66 9.19 9.21
CA LYS A 197 8.32 10.31 10.09
C LYS A 197 9.57 10.76 10.82
N LEU A 198 9.94 12.02 10.62
CA LEU A 198 11.04 12.67 11.31
C LEU A 198 10.45 13.65 12.33
N THR A 199 10.86 13.52 13.59
CA THR A 199 10.41 14.39 14.69
C THR A 199 11.60 15.09 15.31
N ALA A 200 11.59 16.41 15.31
CA ALA A 200 12.59 17.20 15.99
C ALA A 200 12.35 17.17 17.52
N LEU A 201 13.41 16.95 18.30
CA LEU A 201 13.38 16.98 19.75
C LEU A 201 13.75 18.38 20.28
N ASN A 202 14.45 19.16 19.47
CA ASN A 202 14.89 20.52 19.77
C ASN A 202 14.75 21.36 18.50
N ASP A 203 14.85 22.68 18.62
CA ASP A 203 14.97 23.57 17.47
C ASP A 203 16.25 23.27 16.71
N ILE A 204 16.12 22.94 15.44
CA ILE A 204 17.22 22.50 14.59
C ILE A 204 17.10 23.07 13.20
N HIS A 205 18.21 23.60 12.69
CA HIS A 205 18.32 24.01 11.29
C HIS A 205 18.99 22.91 10.48
N LEU A 206 18.27 22.40 9.49
CA LEU A 206 18.76 21.36 8.59
C LEU A 206 19.28 21.99 7.29
N LYS A 207 20.42 21.46 6.82
CA LYS A 207 20.99 21.79 5.51
C LYS A 207 20.38 20.91 4.44
N ASP A 208 20.22 19.60 4.74
CA ASP A 208 19.82 18.61 3.74
C ASP A 208 19.16 17.38 4.40
N ILE A 209 18.22 16.79 3.67
CA ILE A 209 17.64 15.48 3.94
C ILE A 209 17.70 14.68 2.65
N ALA A 210 18.45 13.59 2.64
CA ALA A 210 18.66 12.79 1.44
C ALA A 210 18.47 11.30 1.70
N MET A 211 17.83 10.61 0.74
CA MET A 211 17.77 9.15 0.70
C MET A 211 18.74 8.64 -0.36
N ILE A 212 19.69 7.79 0.05
CA ILE A 212 20.75 7.31 -0.81
C ILE A 212 20.54 5.83 -1.11
N PHE A 213 20.43 5.52 -2.40
CA PHE A 213 20.33 4.16 -2.93
C PHE A 213 21.67 3.80 -3.62
N PRO A 214 22.53 3.01 -2.96
CA PRO A 214 23.84 2.69 -3.51
C PRO A 214 23.76 1.54 -4.51
N PHE A 215 23.23 1.79 -5.70
CA PHE A 215 23.09 0.77 -6.74
C PHE A 215 24.46 0.22 -7.19
N THR A 216 24.48 -1.06 -7.55
CA THR A 216 25.60 -1.65 -8.27
C THR A 216 25.65 -1.10 -9.69
N LYS A 217 26.84 -1.12 -10.32
CA LYS A 217 27.00 -0.66 -11.70
C LYS A 217 26.10 -1.42 -12.68
N ASP A 218 25.84 -2.70 -12.43
CA ASP A 218 24.98 -3.52 -13.29
C ASP A 218 23.48 -3.24 -13.10
N ALA A 219 23.08 -2.82 -11.91
CA ALA A 219 21.69 -2.47 -11.62
C ALA A 219 21.32 -1.02 -11.99
N SER A 220 22.32 -0.19 -12.35
CA SER A 220 22.15 1.22 -12.73
C SER A 220 22.20 1.48 -14.24
N LYS A 221 22.24 0.43 -15.06
CA LYS A 221 22.29 0.52 -16.54
C LYS A 221 20.90 0.55 -17.18
#